data_d4ef647ee6b35147edd192010507dab6
#
_entry.id   d4ef647ee6b35147edd192010507dab6
#
_cell.length_a   1.000
_cell.length_b   1.000
_cell.length_c   1.000
_cell.angle_alpha   90.00
_cell.angle_beta   90.00
_cell.angle_gamma   90.00
#
_symmetry.space_group_name_H-M   'P 1'
#
loop_
_entity.id
_entity.type
_entity.pdbx_description
1 polymer ?
#
loop_
_entity_poly.entity_id
_entity_poly.type
_entity_poly.pdbx_seq_one_letter_code
_entity_poly.pdbx_strand_id
1 'polypeptide(L)'
;MHALSKAEDVNRASIPFDKERSGFVMGEGAAIVILEELEHAKKRGAKIYAEVTGYGCSSDAYHITSPAEDGAGAATAMINAMKDAGVNPEEITYINAHGTSTHHNDLFETRAIKLAFGEHAYDLKINSTKSMVGHLLGAAGAVEFVTCVKEIQEGYIPPHRGTA
;
A
#
# COMPACT_ATOMS: atom_id res chain seq x y z
N MET A 1 -16.75 -13.32 -9.37
CA MET A 1 -15.60 -12.42 -9.52
C MET A 1 -14.36 -13.27 -9.81
N HIS A 2 -13.68 -13.06 -10.92
CA HIS A 2 -12.50 -13.85 -11.31
C HIS A 2 -11.22 -13.10 -10.88
N ALA A 3 -11.08 -12.85 -9.57
CA ALA A 3 -10.00 -12.04 -9.03
C ALA A 3 -8.87 -12.86 -8.37
N LEU A 4 -9.11 -14.15 -8.15
CA LEU A 4 -8.07 -15.06 -7.62
C LEU A 4 -7.04 -15.41 -8.69
N SER A 5 -5.80 -15.60 -8.26
CA SER A 5 -4.70 -16.01 -9.13
C SER A 5 -5.00 -17.33 -9.84
N LYS A 6 -4.62 -17.40 -11.10
CA LYS A 6 -4.74 -18.58 -11.96
C LYS A 6 -3.35 -19.13 -12.33
N ALA A 7 -2.31 -18.67 -11.68
CA ALA A 7 -0.95 -19.12 -11.94
C ALA A 7 -0.80 -20.61 -11.57
N GLU A 8 -0.22 -21.38 -12.46
CA GLU A 8 0.13 -22.78 -12.21
C GLU A 8 1.41 -22.90 -11.37
N ASP A 9 2.35 -21.96 -11.58
CA ASP A 9 3.55 -21.85 -10.75
C ASP A 9 3.24 -21.05 -9.46
N VAL A 10 3.30 -21.74 -8.34
CA VAL A 10 3.06 -21.14 -7.01
C VAL A 10 4.02 -19.99 -6.69
N ASN A 11 5.23 -20.00 -7.26
CA ASN A 11 6.21 -18.93 -7.07
C ASN A 11 5.85 -17.66 -7.83
N ARG A 12 4.94 -17.74 -8.79
CA ARG A 12 4.42 -16.62 -9.57
C ARG A 12 2.95 -16.33 -9.28
N ALA A 13 2.39 -16.91 -8.23
CA ALA A 13 0.98 -16.79 -7.91
C ALA A 13 0.60 -15.37 -7.43
N SER A 14 1.48 -14.67 -6.70
CA SER A 14 1.32 -13.29 -6.27
C SER A 14 2.50 -12.45 -6.75
N ILE A 15 2.32 -11.76 -7.86
CA ILE A 15 3.35 -10.95 -8.55
C ILE A 15 2.78 -9.55 -8.88
N PRO A 16 2.52 -8.71 -7.86
CA PRO A 16 1.99 -7.36 -8.07
C PRO A 16 2.80 -6.58 -9.09
N PHE A 17 2.09 -5.81 -9.92
CA PHE A 17 2.62 -4.94 -10.98
C PHE A 17 3.33 -5.66 -12.15
N ASP A 18 3.52 -6.98 -12.08
CA ASP A 18 4.07 -7.77 -13.18
C ASP A 18 3.03 -7.88 -14.31
N LYS A 19 3.50 -7.89 -15.56
CA LYS A 19 2.60 -7.99 -16.73
C LYS A 19 1.95 -9.36 -16.86
N GLU A 20 2.52 -10.42 -16.27
CA GLU A 20 1.96 -11.77 -16.24
C GLU A 20 1.06 -12.03 -15.03
N ARG A 21 0.80 -11.02 -14.20
CA ARG A 21 -0.10 -11.15 -13.03
C ARG A 21 -1.48 -11.62 -13.44
N SER A 22 -2.09 -12.49 -12.67
CA SER A 22 -3.36 -13.13 -13.01
C SER A 22 -4.45 -13.02 -11.94
N GLY A 23 -4.12 -12.43 -10.80
CA GLY A 23 -5.03 -12.30 -9.67
C GLY A 23 -4.32 -12.36 -8.32
N PHE A 24 -5.07 -12.21 -7.23
CA PHE A 24 -4.50 -12.24 -5.89
C PHE A 24 -4.49 -13.64 -5.30
N VAL A 25 -3.58 -13.87 -4.37
CA VAL A 25 -3.54 -15.08 -3.52
C VAL A 25 -4.17 -14.72 -2.17
N MET A 26 -5.10 -15.53 -1.70
CA MET A 26 -5.73 -15.31 -0.40
C MET A 26 -4.74 -15.68 0.71
N GLY A 27 -4.49 -14.76 1.62
CA GLY A 27 -3.71 -14.96 2.84
C GLY A 27 -4.62 -14.90 4.08
N GLU A 28 -4.09 -15.25 5.23
CA GLU A 28 -4.77 -15.13 6.51
C GLU A 28 -3.87 -14.46 7.55
N GLY A 29 -4.47 -13.75 8.49
CA GLY A 29 -3.74 -13.10 9.56
C GLY A 29 -4.59 -12.08 10.30
N ALA A 30 -4.00 -11.51 11.33
CA ALA A 30 -4.57 -10.42 12.12
C ALA A 30 -3.45 -9.51 12.61
N ALA A 31 -3.74 -8.23 12.77
CA ALA A 31 -2.84 -7.29 13.41
C ALA A 31 -3.64 -6.31 14.27
N ILE A 32 -3.03 -5.85 15.35
CA ILE A 32 -3.55 -4.80 16.23
C ILE A 32 -2.45 -3.77 16.39
N VAL A 33 -2.78 -2.50 16.19
CA VAL A 33 -1.88 -1.38 16.44
C VAL A 33 -2.45 -0.50 17.55
N ILE A 34 -1.58 0.02 18.41
CA ILE A 34 -1.95 0.99 19.44
C ILE A 34 -1.56 2.37 18.92
N LEU A 35 -2.55 3.20 18.68
CA LEU A 35 -2.36 4.61 18.36
C LEU A 35 -2.48 5.43 19.66
N GLU A 36 -1.53 6.32 19.87
CA GLU A 36 -1.46 7.13 21.07
C GLU A 36 -1.04 8.56 20.68
N GLU A 37 -1.58 9.56 21.35
CA GLU A 37 -1.18 10.94 21.15
C GLU A 37 0.29 11.12 21.53
N LEU A 38 1.03 11.84 20.68
CA LEU A 38 2.50 11.90 20.74
C LEU A 38 3.03 12.43 22.06
N GLU A 39 2.48 13.55 22.56
CA GLU A 39 2.95 14.15 23.81
C GLU A 39 2.56 13.31 25.05
N HIS A 40 1.43 12.60 24.98
CA HIS A 40 1.07 11.64 26.01
C HIS A 40 2.07 10.47 26.04
N ALA A 41 2.42 9.90 24.89
CA ALA A 41 3.41 8.82 24.77
C ALA A 41 4.79 9.27 25.31
N LYS A 42 5.25 10.45 24.91
CA LYS A 42 6.50 11.04 25.39
C LYS A 42 6.50 11.25 26.91
N LYS A 43 5.40 11.81 27.46
CA LYS A 43 5.27 12.10 28.89
C LYS A 43 5.37 10.85 29.78
N ARG A 44 4.84 9.72 29.32
CA ARG A 44 4.94 8.45 30.06
C ARG A 44 6.21 7.64 29.75
N GLY A 45 7.09 8.15 28.88
CA GLY A 45 8.32 7.44 28.49
C GLY A 45 8.07 6.22 27.61
N ALA A 46 6.99 6.23 26.80
CA ALA A 46 6.69 5.12 25.91
C ALA A 46 7.76 4.93 24.86
N LYS A 47 7.97 3.67 24.44
CA LYS A 47 8.72 3.39 23.22
C LYS A 47 7.83 3.73 22.03
N ILE A 48 8.20 4.77 21.27
CA ILE A 48 7.53 5.17 20.05
C ILE A 48 8.20 4.43 18.88
N TYR A 49 7.41 3.75 18.07
CA TYR A 49 7.91 2.97 16.94
C TYR A 49 7.94 3.78 15.65
N ALA A 50 6.93 4.61 15.43
CA ALA A 50 6.82 5.55 14.32
C ALA A 50 5.76 6.60 14.66
N GLU A 51 5.70 7.68 13.89
CA GLU A 51 4.63 8.67 13.96
C GLU A 51 3.72 8.53 12.75
N VAL A 52 2.41 8.62 12.94
CA VAL A 52 1.43 8.77 11.87
C VAL A 52 1.17 10.25 11.73
N THR A 53 1.71 10.85 10.68
CA THR A 53 1.70 12.31 10.51
C THR A 53 0.57 12.80 9.63
N GLY A 54 -0.06 11.93 8.84
CA GLY A 54 -1.16 12.32 7.98
C GLY A 54 -2.09 11.17 7.62
N TYR A 55 -3.32 11.52 7.32
CA TYR A 55 -4.37 10.60 6.93
C TYR A 55 -5.13 11.12 5.71
N GLY A 56 -5.45 10.22 4.78
CA GLY A 56 -6.26 10.54 3.61
C GLY A 56 -7.29 9.45 3.32
N CYS A 57 -8.50 9.88 3.04
CA CYS A 57 -9.62 9.00 2.71
C CYS A 57 -10.36 9.51 1.50
N SER A 58 -10.85 8.61 0.68
CA SER A 58 -11.71 8.91 -0.47
C SER A 58 -12.59 7.71 -0.79
N SER A 59 -13.54 7.92 -1.67
CA SER A 59 -14.37 6.84 -2.24
C SER A 59 -14.60 7.14 -3.72
N ASP A 60 -14.44 6.11 -4.56
CA ASP A 60 -14.65 6.26 -6.01
C ASP A 60 -16.12 6.45 -6.37
N ALA A 61 -17.04 5.86 -5.58
CA ALA A 61 -18.47 5.78 -5.90
C ALA A 61 -18.72 5.28 -7.34
N TYR A 62 -17.86 4.40 -7.83
CA TYR A 62 -17.82 3.92 -9.21
C TYR A 62 -18.42 2.52 -9.36
N HIS A 63 -17.86 1.54 -8.67
CA HIS A 63 -18.27 0.15 -8.75
C HIS A 63 -18.10 -0.55 -7.40
N ILE A 64 -18.88 -1.61 -7.15
CA ILE A 64 -18.89 -2.29 -5.83
C ILE A 64 -17.54 -2.92 -5.45
N THR A 65 -16.71 -3.30 -6.45
CA THR A 65 -15.44 -4.01 -6.20
C THR A 65 -14.29 -3.59 -7.12
N SER A 66 -14.56 -2.83 -8.17
CA SER A 66 -13.53 -2.37 -9.12
C SER A 66 -13.19 -0.91 -8.86
N PRO A 67 -11.92 -0.55 -8.74
CA PRO A 67 -11.54 0.86 -8.67
C PRO A 67 -11.88 1.59 -9.98
N ALA A 68 -12.03 2.92 -9.90
CA ALA A 68 -12.21 3.75 -11.07
C ALA A 68 -10.97 3.71 -11.96
N GLU A 69 -11.18 3.64 -13.28
CA GLU A 69 -10.10 3.41 -14.26
C GLU A 69 -9.07 4.53 -14.32
N ASP A 70 -9.48 5.75 -13.98
CA ASP A 70 -8.61 6.92 -13.95
C ASP A 70 -7.69 6.97 -12.71
N GLY A 71 -8.00 6.18 -11.67
CA GLY A 71 -7.26 6.17 -10.41
C GLY A 71 -7.46 7.40 -9.54
N ALA A 72 -8.41 8.28 -9.88
CA ALA A 72 -8.60 9.57 -9.20
C ALA A 72 -8.94 9.42 -7.73
N GLY A 73 -9.72 8.41 -7.35
CA GLY A 73 -10.06 8.15 -5.95
C GLY A 73 -8.82 7.87 -5.10
N ALA A 74 -8.02 6.88 -5.50
CA ALA A 74 -6.79 6.55 -4.79
C ALA A 74 -5.78 7.72 -4.79
N ALA A 75 -5.65 8.45 -5.90
CA ALA A 75 -4.82 9.66 -5.95
C ALA A 75 -5.29 10.72 -4.95
N THR A 76 -6.60 10.94 -4.85
CA THR A 76 -7.18 11.89 -3.87
C THR A 76 -6.85 11.49 -2.44
N ALA A 77 -6.91 10.20 -2.10
CA ALA A 77 -6.53 9.74 -0.75
C ALA A 77 -5.06 10.03 -0.45
N MET A 78 -4.15 9.76 -1.38
CA MET A 78 -2.72 10.05 -1.23
C MET A 78 -2.46 11.55 -1.09
N ILE A 79 -3.06 12.38 -1.94
CA ILE A 79 -2.93 13.85 -1.88
C ILE A 79 -3.46 14.39 -0.55
N ASN A 80 -4.60 13.89 -0.08
CA ASN A 80 -5.17 14.31 1.20
C ASN A 80 -4.27 13.91 2.37
N ALA A 81 -3.66 12.71 2.35
CA ALA A 81 -2.71 12.28 3.38
C ALA A 81 -1.47 13.18 3.42
N MET A 82 -0.88 13.50 2.28
CA MET A 82 0.26 14.43 2.20
C MET A 82 -0.11 15.83 2.68
N LYS A 83 -1.29 16.32 2.30
CA LYS A 83 -1.80 17.64 2.73
C LYS A 83 -2.03 17.67 4.25
N ASP A 84 -2.60 16.61 4.83
CA ASP A 84 -2.82 16.51 6.27
C ASP A 84 -1.50 16.45 7.03
N ALA A 85 -0.51 15.73 6.51
CA ALA A 85 0.85 15.67 7.03
C ALA A 85 1.65 16.98 6.88
N GLY A 86 1.23 17.89 5.99
CA GLY A 86 1.97 19.10 5.65
C GLY A 86 3.26 18.84 4.89
N VAL A 87 3.33 17.76 4.10
CA VAL A 87 4.52 17.37 3.32
C VAL A 87 4.25 17.48 1.82
N ASN A 88 5.32 17.71 1.06
CA ASN A 88 5.28 17.72 -0.40
C ASN A 88 5.50 16.31 -0.97
N PRO A 89 5.09 16.03 -2.21
CA PRO A 89 5.32 14.74 -2.85
C PRO A 89 6.78 14.28 -2.82
N GLU A 90 7.73 15.19 -2.98
CA GLU A 90 9.18 14.93 -3.01
C GLU A 90 9.76 14.45 -1.68
N GLU A 91 9.03 14.64 -0.58
CA GLU A 91 9.42 14.18 0.76
C GLU A 91 9.00 12.72 1.01
N ILE A 92 8.14 12.17 0.15
CA ILE A 92 7.75 10.76 0.21
C ILE A 92 8.81 9.91 -0.51
N THR A 93 9.30 8.90 0.16
CA THR A 93 10.36 8.04 -0.38
C THR A 93 9.87 6.64 -0.72
N TYR A 94 8.76 6.21 -0.14
CA TYR A 94 8.27 4.83 -0.27
C TYR A 94 6.75 4.75 -0.20
N ILE A 95 6.20 3.83 -0.97
CA ILE A 95 4.79 3.44 -0.93
C ILE A 95 4.71 1.92 -0.75
N ASN A 96 4.07 1.47 0.33
CA ASN A 96 3.55 0.12 0.42
C ASN A 96 2.19 0.11 -0.29
N ALA A 97 2.19 -0.40 -1.51
CA ALA A 97 1.03 -0.34 -2.38
C ALA A 97 -0.04 -1.38 -2.01
N HIS A 98 -1.28 -1.11 -2.37
CA HIS A 98 -2.32 -2.14 -2.31
C HIS A 98 -1.94 -3.36 -3.16
N GLY A 99 -1.50 -3.16 -4.40
CA GLY A 99 -0.79 -4.14 -5.22
C GLY A 99 -1.30 -5.56 -5.08
N THR A 100 -2.50 -5.85 -5.56
CA THR A 100 -3.16 -7.14 -5.35
C THR A 100 -2.74 -8.22 -6.33
N SER A 101 -1.90 -7.89 -7.31
CA SER A 101 -1.61 -8.79 -8.44
C SER A 101 -2.83 -9.02 -9.36
N THR A 102 -3.88 -8.23 -9.21
CA THR A 102 -5.00 -8.23 -10.16
C THR A 102 -4.71 -7.29 -11.32
N HIS A 103 -5.26 -7.61 -12.50
CA HIS A 103 -4.99 -6.84 -13.70
C HIS A 103 -5.41 -5.37 -13.55
N HIS A 104 -6.63 -5.12 -13.07
CA HIS A 104 -7.20 -3.79 -12.97
C HIS A 104 -6.63 -2.98 -11.82
N ASN A 105 -6.56 -3.55 -10.62
CA ASN A 105 -6.07 -2.81 -9.47
C ASN A 105 -4.67 -2.24 -9.71
N ASP A 106 -3.73 -3.08 -10.12
CA ASP A 106 -2.33 -2.67 -10.23
C ASP A 106 -2.13 -1.63 -11.33
N LEU A 107 -2.90 -1.73 -12.42
CA LEU A 107 -2.90 -0.73 -13.49
C LEU A 107 -3.45 0.62 -12.99
N PHE A 108 -4.58 0.61 -12.29
CA PHE A 108 -5.23 1.85 -11.87
C PHE A 108 -4.52 2.48 -10.67
N GLU A 109 -3.95 1.68 -9.77
CA GLU A 109 -3.08 2.17 -8.71
C GLU A 109 -1.81 2.82 -9.25
N THR A 110 -1.20 2.25 -10.29
CA THR A 110 -0.08 2.88 -10.99
C THR A 110 -0.46 4.26 -11.55
N ARG A 111 -1.65 4.39 -12.13
CA ARG A 111 -2.18 5.69 -12.59
C ARG A 111 -2.37 6.65 -11.44
N ALA A 112 -2.97 6.18 -10.34
CA ALA A 112 -3.21 6.98 -9.15
C ALA A 112 -1.91 7.54 -8.54
N ILE A 113 -0.87 6.72 -8.45
CA ILE A 113 0.46 7.15 -7.97
C ILE A 113 1.03 8.24 -8.89
N LYS A 114 0.96 8.05 -10.20
CA LYS A 114 1.42 9.07 -11.16
C LYS A 114 0.63 10.37 -11.07
N LEU A 115 -0.68 10.30 -10.83
CA LEU A 115 -1.52 11.49 -10.61
C LEU A 115 -1.16 12.21 -9.32
N ALA A 116 -0.88 11.48 -8.24
CA ALA A 116 -0.60 12.07 -6.93
C ALA A 116 0.81 12.67 -6.83
N PHE A 117 1.80 12.06 -7.50
CA PHE A 117 3.21 12.40 -7.34
C PHE A 117 3.85 13.04 -8.58
N GLY A 118 3.16 13.08 -9.72
CA GLY A 118 3.71 13.64 -10.95
C GLY A 118 5.02 12.96 -11.37
N GLU A 119 6.05 13.75 -11.71
CA GLU A 119 7.36 13.23 -12.09
C GLU A 119 8.07 12.50 -10.94
N HIS A 120 7.84 12.89 -9.70
CA HIS A 120 8.41 12.23 -8.52
C HIS A 120 7.96 10.75 -8.38
N ALA A 121 6.88 10.36 -9.02
CA ALA A 121 6.43 8.96 -9.04
C ALA A 121 7.51 7.98 -9.54
N TYR A 122 8.46 8.44 -10.35
CA TYR A 122 9.55 7.62 -10.89
C TYR A 122 10.75 7.48 -9.94
N ASP A 123 10.82 8.32 -8.92
CA ASP A 123 11.86 8.28 -7.87
C ASP A 123 11.41 7.48 -6.64
N LEU A 124 10.09 7.22 -6.53
CA LEU A 124 9.51 6.47 -5.43
C LEU A 124 9.93 5.00 -5.45
N LYS A 125 10.23 4.48 -4.27
CA LYS A 125 10.32 3.04 -4.07
C LYS A 125 8.94 2.50 -3.79
N ILE A 126 8.51 1.50 -4.54
CA ILE A 126 7.16 0.95 -4.45
C ILE A 126 7.26 -0.56 -4.38
N ASN A 127 6.60 -1.15 -3.41
CA ASN A 127 6.38 -2.58 -3.37
C ASN A 127 4.96 -2.91 -2.89
N SER A 128 4.60 -4.17 -2.91
CA SER A 128 3.42 -4.68 -2.24
C SER A 128 3.79 -5.88 -1.38
N THR A 129 3.53 -5.76 -0.09
CA THR A 129 3.71 -6.85 0.89
C THR A 129 2.90 -8.10 0.53
N LYS A 130 1.82 -7.93 -0.25
CA LYS A 130 1.01 -9.06 -0.75
C LYS A 130 1.76 -10.02 -1.65
N SER A 131 2.89 -9.61 -2.22
CA SER A 131 3.78 -10.53 -2.96
C SER A 131 4.40 -11.60 -2.06
N MET A 132 4.46 -11.35 -0.76
CA MET A 132 5.08 -12.24 0.22
C MET A 132 4.06 -12.98 1.09
N VAL A 133 2.98 -12.30 1.48
CA VAL A 133 2.00 -12.82 2.47
C VAL A 133 0.61 -13.08 1.88
N GLY A 134 0.39 -12.74 0.61
CA GLY A 134 -0.93 -12.78 0.00
C GLY A 134 -1.83 -11.62 0.46
N HIS A 135 -3.08 -11.68 0.07
CA HIS A 135 -4.10 -10.68 0.41
C HIS A 135 -4.92 -11.16 1.61
N LEU A 136 -4.72 -10.56 2.77
CA LEU A 136 -5.40 -10.92 4.02
C LEU A 136 -6.77 -10.27 4.16
N LEU A 137 -7.33 -9.71 3.08
CA LEU A 137 -8.61 -9.02 3.05
C LEU A 137 -8.69 -7.92 4.12
N GLY A 138 -9.59 -8.04 5.08
CA GLY A 138 -9.76 -7.05 6.15
C GLY A 138 -8.52 -6.83 7.05
N ALA A 139 -7.63 -7.81 7.14
CA ALA A 139 -6.40 -7.69 7.93
C ALA A 139 -5.22 -7.11 7.13
N ALA A 140 -5.31 -7.03 5.79
CA ALA A 140 -4.20 -6.66 4.93
C ALA A 140 -3.59 -5.30 5.32
N GLY A 141 -4.41 -4.26 5.43
CA GLY A 141 -3.94 -2.92 5.76
C GLY A 141 -3.25 -2.84 7.12
N ALA A 142 -3.74 -3.54 8.14
CA ALA A 142 -3.12 -3.55 9.46
C ALA A 142 -1.77 -4.27 9.46
N VAL A 143 -1.63 -5.37 8.73
CA VAL A 143 -0.36 -6.09 8.57
C VAL A 143 0.65 -5.25 7.76
N GLU A 144 0.19 -4.60 6.70
CA GLU A 144 1.02 -3.69 5.89
C GLU A 144 1.47 -2.47 6.69
N PHE A 145 0.61 -1.91 7.53
CA PHE A 145 0.99 -0.84 8.45
C PHE A 145 2.12 -1.29 9.41
N VAL A 146 2.01 -2.46 10.04
CA VAL A 146 3.06 -3.02 10.90
C VAL A 146 4.35 -3.25 10.12
N THR A 147 4.25 -3.69 8.87
CA THR A 147 5.40 -3.87 7.99
C THR A 147 6.10 -2.53 7.74
N CYS A 148 5.37 -1.47 7.37
CA CYS A 148 5.92 -0.13 7.18
C CYS A 148 6.63 0.40 8.45
N VAL A 149 6.03 0.18 9.63
CA VAL A 149 6.67 0.55 10.90
C VAL A 149 7.99 -0.19 11.10
N LYS A 150 8.05 -1.48 10.76
CA LYS A 150 9.29 -2.26 10.83
C LYS A 150 10.32 -1.80 9.81
N GLU A 151 9.91 -1.48 8.61
CA GLU A 151 10.77 -0.94 7.56
C GLU A 151 11.45 0.36 7.99
N ILE A 152 10.70 1.27 8.62
CA ILE A 152 11.23 2.51 9.21
C ILE A 152 12.30 2.19 10.28
N GLN A 153 12.01 1.25 11.18
CA GLN A 153 12.92 0.91 12.28
C GLN A 153 14.20 0.23 11.82
N GLU A 154 14.10 -0.65 10.83
CA GLU A 154 15.23 -1.43 10.32
C GLU A 154 16.00 -0.68 9.20
N GLY A 155 15.44 0.41 8.68
CA GLY A 155 16.02 1.15 7.55
C GLY A 155 16.10 0.34 6.26
N TYR A 156 15.17 -0.61 6.07
CA TYR A 156 15.18 -1.56 4.97
C TYR A 156 13.79 -1.69 4.36
N ILE A 157 13.70 -1.58 3.04
CA ILE A 157 12.49 -1.84 2.26
C ILE A 157 12.66 -3.22 1.61
N PRO A 158 11.79 -4.20 1.94
CA PRO A 158 11.89 -5.52 1.36
C PRO A 158 11.59 -5.49 -0.15
N PRO A 159 12.26 -6.32 -0.95
CA PRO A 159 11.88 -6.51 -2.34
C PRO A 159 10.51 -7.15 -2.43
N HIS A 160 9.83 -6.98 -3.56
CA HIS A 160 8.66 -7.78 -3.87
C HIS A 160 8.93 -8.75 -5.03
N ARG A 161 8.09 -9.77 -5.14
CA ARG A 161 8.09 -10.68 -6.28
C ARG A 161 7.31 -10.05 -7.43
N GLY A 162 7.74 -10.31 -8.65
CA GLY A 162 7.20 -9.70 -9.86
C GLY A 162 8.17 -8.65 -10.39
N THR A 163 7.82 -7.96 -11.46
CA THR A 163 8.67 -7.08 -12.26
C THR A 163 9.60 -7.83 -13.21
N ALA A 164 9.01 -8.29 -14.30
CA ALA A 164 9.78 -8.56 -15.51
C ALA A 164 9.70 -7.37 -16.48
#